data_3db9e4f77269d193e2623d9bd183ae98
#
_entry.id   3db9e4f77269d193e2623d9bd183ae98
#
_cell.length_a   1.000
_cell.length_b   1.000
_cell.length_c   1.000
_cell.angle_alpha   90.00
_cell.angle_beta   90.00
_cell.angle_gamma   90.00
#
_symmetry.space_group_name_H-M   'P 1'
#
loop_
_entity.id
_entity.type
_entity.pdbx_description
1 polymer ?
#
loop_
_entity_poly.entity_id
_entity_poly.type
_entity_poly.pdbx_seq_one_letter_code
_entity_poly.pdbx_strand_id
1 'polypeptide(L)'
;FRAKAVIVAAGGASHIFKPRAVGEGMGRTLYAPWSNGSAYALPIAAGAKMTQMENRIVLCRFKDGYGPVGAYFLHLKTYTQNANGENYEKKWYDQTKELVGEYIDHHPTPTCLRNHAFIQEVAAGGGPIHMVTTEAFQDPHLETVGWENFLGMTVGQAVVWASQNIDPKYTNPELTTSEPYVMGSHATCSGAWVSGPEDLSPPEYFWGYNRMLTIDGLFGAGDTVGGSAHKFSSGSFTEGRLAAKAAVKYIEDKKAEGVKVSDKQCEDFKTVVYKPLENYTVARNEITGGTVSPSYISPIQG
;
A
#
# COMPACT_ATOMS: atom_id res chain seq x y z
N PHE A 1 9.01 20.45 -17.64
CA PHE A 1 10.36 20.34 -17.07
C PHE A 1 11.24 19.52 -18.01
N ARG A 2 12.53 19.85 -18.07
CA ARG A 2 13.54 19.03 -18.73
C ARG A 2 14.49 18.53 -17.65
N ALA A 3 14.72 17.23 -17.60
CA ALA A 3 15.54 16.58 -16.58
C ALA A 3 16.59 15.67 -17.22
N LYS A 4 17.71 15.50 -16.55
CA LYS A 4 18.80 14.59 -16.95
C LYS A 4 18.58 13.17 -16.43
N ALA A 5 17.82 13.04 -15.37
CA ALA A 5 17.32 11.79 -14.80
C ALA A 5 15.97 12.06 -14.14
N VAL A 6 15.16 11.02 -13.99
CA VAL A 6 13.84 11.10 -13.36
C VAL A 6 13.73 10.03 -12.28
N ILE A 7 13.22 10.38 -11.11
CA ILE A 7 12.92 9.44 -10.03
C ILE A 7 11.41 9.39 -9.86
N VAL A 8 10.82 8.21 -10.04
CA VAL A 8 9.39 7.98 -9.77
C VAL A 8 9.26 7.52 -8.30
N ALA A 9 8.56 8.32 -7.51
CA ALA A 9 8.31 8.07 -6.09
C ALA A 9 6.87 8.47 -5.74
N ALA A 10 5.91 7.97 -6.51
CA ALA A 10 4.50 8.38 -6.45
C ALA A 10 3.63 7.45 -5.58
N GLY A 11 4.26 6.64 -4.74
CA GLY A 11 3.57 5.75 -3.79
C GLY A 11 3.01 4.48 -4.42
N GLY A 12 2.04 3.87 -3.75
CA GLY A 12 1.35 2.68 -4.24
C GLY A 12 0.09 3.02 -5.03
N ALA A 13 -0.83 2.06 -5.14
CA ALA A 13 -2.10 2.24 -5.82
C ALA A 13 -3.25 1.65 -5.02
N SER A 14 -4.19 2.50 -4.63
CA SER A 14 -5.49 2.16 -4.09
C SER A 14 -6.58 2.52 -5.09
N HIS A 15 -7.80 2.04 -4.85
CA HIS A 15 -8.96 2.33 -5.71
C HIS A 15 -8.84 1.91 -7.19
N ILE A 16 -7.91 1.00 -7.52
CA ILE A 16 -7.75 0.47 -8.87
C ILE A 16 -8.50 -0.84 -9.09
N PHE A 17 -8.89 -1.51 -8.01
CA PHE A 17 -9.66 -2.75 -8.06
C PHE A 17 -11.12 -2.48 -7.70
N LYS A 18 -12.02 -3.04 -8.48
CA LYS A 18 -13.44 -3.01 -8.17
C LYS A 18 -13.73 -3.97 -7.00
N PRO A 19 -14.46 -3.57 -5.97
CA PRO A 19 -14.90 -4.48 -4.92
C PRO A 19 -15.69 -5.65 -5.48
N ARG A 20 -15.50 -6.85 -4.90
CA ARG A 20 -16.21 -8.07 -5.32
C ARG A 20 -17.63 -8.12 -4.80
N ALA A 21 -17.88 -7.50 -3.65
CA ALA A 21 -19.17 -7.49 -2.99
C ALA A 21 -19.46 -6.12 -2.35
N VAL A 22 -20.72 -5.84 -2.11
CA VAL A 22 -21.16 -4.65 -1.37
C VAL A 22 -20.54 -4.67 0.04
N GLY A 23 -19.91 -3.58 0.42
CA GLY A 23 -19.23 -3.43 1.71
C GLY A 23 -17.80 -3.94 1.75
N GLU A 24 -17.34 -4.67 0.73
CA GLU A 24 -15.92 -5.07 0.63
C GLU A 24 -15.06 -3.84 0.39
N GLY A 25 -14.28 -3.45 1.39
CA GLY A 25 -13.31 -2.37 1.30
C GLY A 25 -13.85 -0.96 1.09
N MET A 26 -15.16 -0.78 0.88
CA MET A 26 -15.75 0.54 0.63
C MET A 26 -15.43 1.53 1.74
N GLY A 27 -14.77 2.63 1.36
CA GLY A 27 -14.34 3.67 2.29
C GLY A 27 -13.27 3.23 3.30
N ARG A 28 -12.67 2.08 3.09
CA ARG A 28 -11.70 1.46 4.02
C ARG A 28 -10.33 1.25 3.37
N THR A 29 -9.93 2.16 2.51
CA THR A 29 -8.59 2.13 1.95
C THR A 29 -7.54 2.48 3.00
N LEU A 30 -6.41 1.81 2.99
CA LEU A 30 -5.29 2.10 3.87
C LEU A 30 -4.55 3.38 3.47
N TYR A 31 -4.65 3.75 2.21
CA TYR A 31 -3.90 4.88 1.61
C TYR A 31 -4.81 6.02 1.23
N ALA A 32 -4.15 7.16 0.97
CA ALA A 32 -4.83 8.31 0.43
C ALA A 32 -5.56 7.93 -0.86
N PRO A 33 -6.82 8.35 -1.05
CA PRO A 33 -7.60 8.04 -2.26
C PRO A 33 -6.95 8.51 -3.56
N TRP A 34 -6.06 9.48 -3.47
CA TRP A 34 -5.30 10.04 -4.59
C TRP A 34 -4.14 9.15 -5.06
N SER A 35 -3.76 8.12 -4.29
CA SER A 35 -2.78 7.10 -4.71
C SER A 35 -3.43 6.11 -5.67
N ASN A 36 -3.73 6.59 -6.87
CA ASN A 36 -4.54 5.89 -7.88
C ASN A 36 -3.71 5.19 -8.97
N GLY A 37 -2.43 4.91 -8.70
CA GLY A 37 -1.59 4.10 -9.57
C GLY A 37 -0.68 4.86 -10.52
N SER A 38 -0.52 6.17 -10.39
CA SER A 38 0.45 6.94 -11.20
C SER A 38 1.87 6.39 -11.11
N ALA A 39 2.23 5.84 -9.93
CA ALA A 39 3.51 5.18 -9.71
C ALA A 39 3.78 3.98 -10.62
N TYR A 40 2.73 3.35 -11.14
CA TYR A 40 2.81 2.22 -12.06
C TYR A 40 2.52 2.66 -13.50
N ALA A 41 1.54 3.51 -13.69
CA ALA A 41 1.17 3.98 -15.02
C ALA A 41 2.29 4.74 -15.72
N LEU A 42 3.03 5.58 -15.01
CA LEU A 42 4.14 6.36 -15.59
C LEU A 42 5.30 5.48 -16.06
N PRO A 43 5.84 4.54 -15.25
CA PRO A 43 6.85 3.59 -15.72
C PRO A 43 6.37 2.72 -16.88
N ILE A 44 5.13 2.22 -16.86
CA ILE A 44 4.54 1.42 -17.94
C ILE A 44 4.46 2.25 -19.22
N ALA A 45 3.98 3.48 -19.14
CA ALA A 45 3.90 4.37 -20.30
C ALA A 45 5.29 4.71 -20.88
N ALA A 46 6.32 4.72 -20.04
CA ALA A 46 7.71 4.89 -20.48
C ALA A 46 8.32 3.60 -21.06
N GLY A 47 7.62 2.47 -21.01
CA GLY A 47 8.09 1.17 -21.48
C GLY A 47 8.96 0.40 -20.48
N ALA A 48 8.96 0.80 -19.22
CA ALA A 48 9.69 0.09 -18.17
C ALA A 48 9.01 -1.25 -17.84
N LYS A 49 9.82 -2.25 -17.48
CA LYS A 49 9.31 -3.52 -16.99
C LYS A 49 8.84 -3.37 -15.55
N MET A 50 7.78 -4.09 -15.25
CA MET A 50 7.21 -4.20 -13.90
C MET A 50 7.46 -5.59 -13.35
N THR A 51 7.37 -5.76 -12.03
CA THR A 51 7.52 -7.06 -11.37
C THR A 51 6.37 -7.32 -10.43
N GLN A 52 5.98 -8.58 -10.29
CA GLN A 52 4.97 -9.09 -9.35
C GLN A 52 3.60 -8.37 -9.45
N MET A 53 3.22 -7.93 -10.64
CA MET A 53 1.96 -7.17 -10.85
C MET A 53 0.69 -7.99 -10.60
N GLU A 54 0.79 -9.30 -10.53
CA GLU A 54 -0.25 -10.22 -10.11
C GLU A 54 -0.57 -10.13 -8.61
N ASN A 55 0.35 -9.62 -7.81
CA ASN A 55 0.19 -9.51 -6.37
C ASN A 55 -0.60 -8.27 -5.99
N ARG A 56 -1.57 -8.47 -5.12
CA ARG A 56 -2.34 -7.40 -4.46
C ARG A 56 -2.44 -7.70 -2.98
N ILE A 57 -2.57 -6.65 -2.19
CA ILE A 57 -2.67 -6.77 -0.75
C ILE A 57 -4.10 -6.49 -0.31
N VAL A 58 -4.60 -7.34 0.57
CA VAL A 58 -5.86 -7.17 1.28
C VAL A 58 -5.54 -7.30 2.76
N LEU A 59 -5.65 -6.22 3.51
CA LEU A 59 -5.33 -6.20 4.95
C LEU A 59 -6.57 -6.46 5.81
N CYS A 60 -6.34 -7.02 7.01
CA CYS A 60 -7.29 -6.91 8.10
C CYS A 60 -7.38 -5.47 8.59
N ARG A 61 -8.58 -4.99 8.84
CA ARG A 61 -8.89 -3.67 9.37
C ARG A 61 -9.99 -3.76 10.40
N PHE A 62 -10.11 -2.72 11.24
CA PHE A 62 -11.29 -2.58 12.06
C PHE A 62 -12.51 -2.29 11.18
N LYS A 63 -13.60 -2.99 11.45
CA LYS A 63 -14.88 -2.70 10.83
C LYS A 63 -15.29 -1.27 11.20
N ASP A 64 -15.76 -0.54 10.22
CA ASP A 64 -16.14 0.88 10.39
C ASP A 64 -15.04 1.75 10.98
N GLY A 65 -13.81 1.26 10.87
CA GLY A 65 -12.64 1.86 11.46
C GLY A 65 -11.67 2.44 10.46
N TYR A 66 -10.56 2.90 11.01
CA TYR A 66 -9.50 3.59 10.32
C TYR A 66 -8.14 3.04 10.79
N GLY A 67 -7.21 2.90 9.89
CA GLY A 67 -5.86 2.51 10.21
C GLY A 67 -5.60 0.99 10.31
N PRO A 68 -4.32 0.61 10.33
CA PRO A 68 -3.90 -0.77 10.31
C PRO A 68 -4.04 -1.44 11.67
N VAL A 69 -4.53 -2.67 11.68
CA VAL A 69 -4.62 -3.50 12.91
C VAL A 69 -3.25 -3.96 13.43
N GLY A 70 -2.20 -3.88 12.62
CA GLY A 70 -0.85 -4.32 12.98
C GLY A 70 -0.29 -3.67 14.25
N ALA A 71 -0.66 -2.41 14.52
CA ALA A 71 -0.26 -1.70 15.73
C ALA A 71 -0.78 -2.39 17.01
N TYR A 72 -1.99 -2.96 17.00
CA TYR A 72 -2.54 -3.69 18.12
C TYR A 72 -1.82 -5.02 18.35
N PHE A 73 -1.59 -5.78 17.31
CA PHE A 73 -0.80 -7.01 17.41
C PHE A 73 0.59 -6.75 17.97
N LEU A 74 1.21 -5.63 17.60
CA LEU A 74 2.55 -5.28 18.05
C LEU A 74 2.56 -4.76 19.50
N HIS A 75 1.70 -3.79 19.82
CA HIS A 75 1.76 -3.06 21.10
C HIS A 75 0.94 -3.69 22.20
N LEU A 76 -0.20 -4.30 21.88
CA LEU A 76 -1.09 -4.95 22.84
C LEU A 76 -0.97 -6.48 22.83
N LYS A 77 -0.12 -7.04 21.98
CA LYS A 77 0.09 -8.50 21.87
C LYS A 77 -1.21 -9.30 21.73
N THR A 78 -2.19 -8.71 21.05
CA THR A 78 -3.51 -9.28 20.84
C THR A 78 -3.47 -10.43 19.84
N TYR A 79 -4.52 -11.23 19.83
CA TYR A 79 -4.82 -12.24 18.82
C TYR A 79 -6.25 -12.06 18.31
N THR A 80 -6.66 -12.89 17.35
CA THR A 80 -8.01 -12.83 16.77
C THR A 80 -8.84 -14.06 17.17
N GLN A 81 -10.16 -13.86 17.28
CA GLN A 81 -11.12 -14.94 17.51
C GLN A 81 -12.25 -14.88 16.47
N ASN A 82 -12.80 -16.05 16.15
CA ASN A 82 -13.97 -16.21 15.30
C ASN A 82 -15.28 -15.93 16.06
N ALA A 83 -16.43 -16.09 15.37
CA ALA A 83 -17.75 -15.91 15.96
C ALA A 83 -18.04 -16.83 17.15
N ASN A 84 -17.37 -17.98 17.26
CA ASN A 84 -17.52 -18.92 18.37
C ASN A 84 -16.58 -18.61 19.55
N GLY A 85 -15.77 -17.55 19.46
CA GLY A 85 -14.77 -17.21 20.47
C GLY A 85 -13.48 -18.03 20.41
N GLU A 86 -13.24 -18.73 19.31
CA GLU A 86 -12.07 -19.60 19.12
C GLU A 86 -10.93 -18.85 18.45
N ASN A 87 -9.70 -19.03 18.93
CA ASN A 87 -8.52 -18.63 18.21
C ASN A 87 -8.29 -19.59 17.03
N TYR A 88 -8.57 -19.11 15.83
CA TYR A 88 -8.51 -19.90 14.60
C TYR A 88 -7.13 -19.88 13.93
N GLU A 89 -6.22 -19.00 14.34
CA GLU A 89 -4.97 -18.73 13.61
C GLU A 89 -4.12 -19.99 13.46
N LYS A 90 -3.97 -20.76 14.53
CA LYS A 90 -3.19 -22.01 14.52
C LYS A 90 -3.70 -23.02 13.48
N LYS A 91 -5.00 -23.16 13.34
CA LYS A 91 -5.62 -24.05 12.36
C LYS A 91 -5.15 -23.76 10.94
N TRP A 92 -5.10 -22.49 10.58
CA TRP A 92 -4.70 -22.05 9.23
C TRP A 92 -3.17 -22.02 9.06
N TYR A 93 -2.43 -21.71 10.12
CA TYR A 93 -0.97 -21.75 10.07
C TYR A 93 -0.45 -23.18 9.91
N ASP A 94 -1.04 -24.16 10.59
CA ASP A 94 -0.68 -25.56 10.43
C ASP A 94 -0.87 -26.05 8.98
N GLN A 95 -1.90 -25.55 8.27
CA GLN A 95 -2.10 -25.85 6.85
C GLN A 95 -1.07 -25.23 5.91
N THR A 96 -0.44 -24.14 6.31
CA THR A 96 0.57 -23.45 5.50
C THR A 96 2.00 -23.77 5.94
N LYS A 97 2.18 -24.60 6.95
CA LYS A 97 3.46 -24.88 7.58
C LYS A 97 4.53 -25.37 6.61
N GLU A 98 4.17 -26.21 5.66
CA GLU A 98 5.09 -26.72 4.64
C GLU A 98 5.57 -25.62 3.68
N LEU A 99 4.76 -24.58 3.47
CA LEU A 99 5.07 -23.47 2.57
C LEU A 99 5.90 -22.38 3.24
N VAL A 100 5.65 -22.12 4.52
CA VAL A 100 6.25 -20.99 5.23
C VAL A 100 7.34 -21.40 6.21
N GLY A 101 7.48 -22.70 6.51
CA GLY A 101 8.54 -23.25 7.35
C GLY A 101 8.62 -22.56 8.70
N GLU A 102 9.82 -22.18 9.09
CA GLU A 102 10.12 -21.54 10.38
C GLU A 102 9.43 -20.18 10.61
N TYR A 103 9.03 -19.50 9.55
CA TYR A 103 8.37 -18.19 9.67
C TYR A 103 7.02 -18.24 10.43
N ILE A 104 6.43 -19.42 10.57
CA ILE A 104 5.18 -19.59 11.30
C ILE A 104 5.32 -19.35 12.80
N ASP A 105 6.51 -19.60 13.34
CA ASP A 105 6.81 -19.47 14.75
C ASP A 105 7.33 -18.08 15.15
N HIS A 106 7.46 -17.17 14.18
CA HIS A 106 7.86 -15.80 14.46
C HIS A 106 6.76 -15.02 15.20
N HIS A 107 7.17 -14.27 16.20
CA HIS A 107 6.25 -13.36 16.92
C HIS A 107 6.73 -11.89 16.79
N PRO A 108 5.86 -10.95 16.36
CA PRO A 108 4.50 -11.19 15.89
C PRO A 108 4.49 -11.97 14.58
N THR A 109 3.48 -12.80 14.40
CA THR A 109 3.27 -13.55 13.16
C THR A 109 3.29 -12.60 11.96
N PRO A 110 3.96 -12.95 10.85
CA PRO A 110 4.00 -12.14 9.65
C PRO A 110 2.59 -11.73 9.17
N THR A 111 2.44 -10.47 8.79
CA THR A 111 1.12 -9.90 8.40
C THR A 111 0.43 -10.69 7.30
N CYS A 112 1.18 -11.22 6.33
CA CYS A 112 0.64 -12.04 5.25
C CYS A 112 -0.03 -13.31 5.77
N LEU A 113 0.54 -13.98 6.76
CA LEU A 113 -0.02 -15.19 7.37
C LEU A 113 -1.28 -14.88 8.18
N ARG A 114 -1.27 -13.82 8.97
CA ARG A 114 -2.46 -13.37 9.71
C ARG A 114 -3.61 -13.02 8.77
N ASN A 115 -3.32 -12.28 7.70
CA ASN A 115 -4.34 -11.92 6.71
C ASN A 115 -4.86 -13.15 5.97
N HIS A 116 -3.98 -14.09 5.65
CA HIS A 116 -4.39 -15.37 5.04
C HIS A 116 -5.34 -16.13 5.98
N ALA A 117 -4.94 -16.35 7.23
CA ALA A 117 -5.77 -17.04 8.23
C ALA A 117 -7.14 -16.36 8.41
N PHE A 118 -7.16 -15.03 8.49
CA PHE A 118 -8.39 -14.26 8.57
C PHE A 118 -9.32 -14.49 7.37
N ILE A 119 -8.79 -14.40 6.15
CA ILE A 119 -9.59 -14.58 4.93
C ILE A 119 -10.12 -16.01 4.83
N GLN A 120 -9.32 -17.01 5.18
CA GLN A 120 -9.74 -18.41 5.17
C GLN A 120 -10.82 -18.68 6.21
N GLU A 121 -10.69 -18.14 7.41
CA GLU A 121 -11.70 -18.31 8.45
C GLU A 121 -13.05 -17.68 8.07
N VAL A 122 -13.03 -16.47 7.53
CA VAL A 122 -14.24 -15.82 7.02
C VAL A 122 -14.85 -16.61 5.87
N ALA A 123 -14.06 -17.12 4.94
CA ALA A 123 -14.53 -17.95 3.83
C ALA A 123 -15.13 -19.29 4.30
N ALA A 124 -14.64 -19.84 5.41
CA ALA A 124 -15.17 -21.04 6.05
C ALA A 124 -16.43 -20.79 6.89
N GLY A 125 -16.91 -19.54 6.96
CA GLY A 125 -18.12 -19.19 7.73
C GLY A 125 -17.87 -18.86 9.19
N GLY A 126 -16.60 -18.68 9.62
CA GLY A 126 -16.25 -18.37 11.03
C GLY A 126 -16.41 -16.88 11.39
N GLY A 127 -16.83 -16.04 10.47
CA GLY A 127 -17.10 -14.62 10.76
C GLY A 127 -18.38 -14.41 11.60
N PRO A 128 -18.50 -13.25 12.32
CA PRO A 128 -17.54 -12.13 12.38
C PRO A 128 -16.26 -12.47 13.14
N ILE A 129 -15.19 -11.78 12.79
CA ILE A 129 -13.89 -11.92 13.46
C ILE A 129 -13.67 -10.73 14.37
N HIS A 130 -13.17 -10.99 15.56
CA HIS A 130 -12.88 -9.96 16.56
C HIS A 130 -11.42 -10.01 16.99
N MET A 131 -10.84 -8.85 17.27
CA MET A 131 -9.55 -8.73 17.92
C MET A 131 -9.77 -8.80 19.45
N VAL A 132 -9.05 -9.66 20.13
CA VAL A 132 -9.20 -9.87 21.58
C VAL A 132 -8.38 -8.80 22.32
N THR A 133 -8.98 -7.65 22.53
CA THR A 133 -8.36 -6.52 23.25
C THR A 133 -8.68 -6.56 24.74
N THR A 134 -9.85 -7.07 25.12
CA THR A 134 -10.28 -7.11 26.53
C THR A 134 -9.34 -7.89 27.42
N GLU A 135 -8.74 -8.97 26.94
CA GLU A 135 -7.75 -9.74 27.68
C GLU A 135 -6.41 -8.99 27.77
N ALA A 136 -5.99 -8.35 26.68
CA ALA A 136 -4.74 -7.59 26.64
C ALA A 136 -4.74 -6.47 27.69
N PHE A 137 -5.87 -5.79 27.87
CA PHE A 137 -6.01 -4.72 28.86
C PHE A 137 -6.12 -5.20 30.32
N GLN A 138 -6.10 -6.51 30.59
CA GLN A 138 -5.91 -7.03 31.96
C GLN A 138 -4.44 -6.93 32.41
N ASP A 139 -3.50 -6.79 31.50
CA ASP A 139 -2.10 -6.52 31.81
C ASP A 139 -1.92 -5.00 32.02
N PRO A 140 -1.56 -4.54 33.26
CA PRO A 140 -1.39 -3.11 33.56
C PRO A 140 -0.33 -2.43 32.69
N HIS A 141 0.68 -3.15 32.21
CA HIS A 141 1.70 -2.59 31.32
C HIS A 141 1.12 -2.35 29.92
N LEU A 142 0.31 -3.27 29.41
CA LEU A 142 -0.32 -3.11 28.10
C LEU A 142 -1.44 -2.06 28.16
N GLU A 143 -2.15 -1.96 29.27
CA GLU A 143 -3.18 -0.93 29.50
C GLU A 143 -2.60 0.50 29.47
N THR A 144 -1.36 0.68 29.91
CA THR A 144 -0.69 1.98 29.96
C THR A 144 0.26 2.17 28.78
N VAL A 145 1.44 1.57 28.86
CA VAL A 145 2.51 1.75 27.85
C VAL A 145 2.12 1.21 26.48
N GLY A 146 1.47 0.05 26.42
CA GLY A 146 0.97 -0.51 25.17
C GLY A 146 -0.05 0.41 24.50
N TRP A 147 -0.97 0.96 25.28
CA TRP A 147 -1.97 1.90 24.80
C TRP A 147 -1.38 3.23 24.33
N GLU A 148 -0.46 3.82 25.08
CA GLU A 148 0.24 5.04 24.68
C GLU A 148 1.00 4.85 23.35
N ASN A 149 1.73 3.76 23.21
CA ASN A 149 2.43 3.43 21.98
C ASN A 149 1.46 3.26 20.79
N PHE A 150 0.32 2.64 21.03
CA PHE A 150 -0.73 2.52 20.02
C PHE A 150 -1.27 3.89 19.61
N LEU A 151 -1.59 4.76 20.59
CA LEU A 151 -2.07 6.12 20.30
C LEU A 151 -1.04 6.93 19.50
N GLY A 152 0.24 6.77 19.81
CA GLY A 152 1.33 7.40 19.05
C GLY A 152 1.36 6.99 17.58
N MET A 153 0.89 5.78 17.26
CA MET A 153 0.82 5.29 15.88
C MET A 153 -0.51 5.59 15.19
N THR A 154 -1.63 5.47 15.88
CA THR A 154 -2.95 5.52 15.22
C THR A 154 -4.03 6.17 16.10
N VAL A 155 -3.79 7.36 16.59
CA VAL A 155 -4.79 8.12 17.38
C VAL A 155 -6.13 8.25 16.65
N GLY A 156 -6.13 8.33 15.31
CA GLY A 156 -7.33 8.40 14.50
C GLY A 156 -8.29 7.23 14.74
N GLN A 157 -7.78 6.01 14.97
CA GLN A 157 -8.63 4.86 15.30
C GLN A 157 -9.29 5.02 16.67
N ALA A 158 -8.58 5.52 17.67
CA ALA A 158 -9.14 5.77 18.98
C ALA A 158 -10.27 6.83 18.93
N VAL A 159 -10.10 7.86 18.13
CA VAL A 159 -11.14 8.88 17.90
C VAL A 159 -12.37 8.28 17.22
N VAL A 160 -12.20 7.42 16.22
CA VAL A 160 -13.31 6.72 15.56
C VAL A 160 -14.06 5.82 16.55
N TRP A 161 -13.36 5.06 17.36
CA TRP A 161 -13.99 4.23 18.38
C TRP A 161 -14.74 5.06 19.42
N ALA A 162 -14.15 6.14 19.90
CA ALA A 162 -14.82 7.04 20.84
C ALA A 162 -16.11 7.62 20.24
N SER A 163 -16.12 7.97 18.95
CA SER A 163 -17.31 8.45 18.25
C SER A 163 -18.41 7.38 18.08
N GLN A 164 -18.05 6.10 18.14
CA GLN A 164 -18.95 4.95 18.03
C GLN A 164 -19.30 4.36 19.41
N ASN A 165 -18.85 4.97 20.48
CA ASN A 165 -18.98 4.47 21.85
C ASN A 165 -18.38 3.06 22.04
N ILE A 166 -17.27 2.78 21.37
CA ILE A 166 -16.50 1.54 21.51
C ILE A 166 -15.29 1.84 22.40
N ASP A 167 -15.18 1.11 23.51
CA ASP A 167 -13.99 1.08 24.36
C ASP A 167 -13.33 -0.31 24.22
N PRO A 168 -12.13 -0.40 23.65
CA PRO A 168 -11.46 -1.68 23.43
C PRO A 168 -11.04 -2.39 24.71
N LYS A 169 -11.09 -1.72 25.87
CA LYS A 169 -10.89 -2.35 27.17
C LYS A 169 -12.06 -3.28 27.57
N TYR A 170 -13.26 -2.99 27.07
CA TYR A 170 -14.47 -3.69 27.44
C TYR A 170 -15.16 -4.38 26.27
N THR A 171 -14.76 -4.06 25.05
CA THR A 171 -15.39 -4.60 23.83
C THR A 171 -14.31 -5.00 22.83
N ASN A 172 -14.32 -6.27 22.43
CA ASN A 172 -13.45 -6.74 21.36
C ASN A 172 -13.91 -6.19 20.01
N PRO A 173 -13.15 -5.32 19.34
CA PRO A 173 -13.57 -4.71 18.09
C PRO A 173 -13.60 -5.72 16.94
N GLU A 174 -14.62 -5.62 16.11
CA GLU A 174 -14.76 -6.45 14.91
C GLU A 174 -13.76 -6.03 13.83
N LEU A 175 -13.23 -7.02 13.13
CA LEU A 175 -12.33 -6.86 12.00
C LEU A 175 -13.03 -7.15 10.67
N THR A 176 -12.55 -6.51 9.63
CA THR A 176 -12.96 -6.74 8.25
C THR A 176 -11.77 -6.67 7.31
N THR A 177 -11.95 -7.00 6.04
CA THR A 177 -10.93 -6.81 5.02
C THR A 177 -10.88 -5.37 4.52
N SER A 178 -9.71 -4.93 4.09
CA SER A 178 -9.57 -3.70 3.32
C SER A 178 -9.95 -3.90 1.87
N GLU A 179 -10.11 -2.79 1.16
CA GLU A 179 -10.07 -2.78 -0.30
C GLU A 179 -8.73 -3.33 -0.80
N PRO A 180 -8.72 -4.16 -1.86
CA PRO A 180 -7.49 -4.60 -2.50
C PRO A 180 -6.69 -3.42 -3.07
N TYR A 181 -5.38 -3.44 -2.92
CA TYR A 181 -4.50 -2.43 -3.49
C TYR A 181 -3.17 -3.03 -3.93
N VAL A 182 -2.47 -2.30 -4.81
CA VAL A 182 -1.13 -2.64 -5.29
C VAL A 182 -0.12 -1.78 -4.58
N MET A 183 0.95 -2.40 -4.10
CA MET A 183 1.95 -1.71 -3.32
C MET A 183 3.30 -2.43 -3.41
N GLY A 184 4.31 -1.66 -3.76
CA GLY A 184 5.65 -2.17 -3.94
C GLY A 184 6.36 -2.53 -2.64
N SER A 185 7.20 -1.64 -2.14
CA SER A 185 8.12 -1.92 -1.03
C SER A 185 7.44 -2.25 0.30
N HIS A 186 6.18 -1.86 0.50
CA HIS A 186 5.50 -2.13 1.78
C HIS A 186 5.41 -3.62 2.13
N ALA A 187 5.23 -4.47 1.16
CA ALA A 187 5.08 -5.90 1.38
C ALA A 187 5.90 -6.74 0.39
N THR A 188 6.97 -6.19 -0.14
CA THR A 188 7.80 -6.84 -1.18
C THR A 188 6.99 -7.28 -2.39
N CYS A 189 5.94 -6.52 -2.70
CA CYS A 189 4.99 -6.85 -3.74
C CYS A 189 5.31 -6.17 -5.08
N SER A 190 4.28 -5.98 -5.86
CA SER A 190 4.28 -5.45 -7.21
C SER A 190 4.79 -4.03 -7.34
N GLY A 191 5.42 -3.72 -8.44
CA GLY A 191 5.88 -2.38 -8.74
C GLY A 191 6.87 -2.32 -9.90
N ALA A 192 7.53 -1.19 -10.06
CA ALA A 192 8.57 -1.02 -11.04
C ALA A 192 9.78 -1.92 -10.74
N TRP A 193 10.28 -2.59 -11.77
CA TRP A 193 11.46 -3.43 -11.60
C TRP A 193 12.72 -2.59 -11.65
N VAL A 194 13.43 -2.51 -10.54
CA VAL A 194 14.67 -1.76 -10.40
C VAL A 194 15.87 -2.67 -10.15
N SER A 195 17.05 -2.20 -10.53
CA SER A 195 18.30 -2.83 -10.12
C SER A 195 18.54 -2.68 -8.62
N GLY A 196 19.15 -3.66 -8.02
CA GLY A 196 19.77 -3.58 -6.70
C GLY A 196 21.17 -2.94 -6.75
N PRO A 197 21.96 -3.07 -5.67
CA PRO A 197 23.38 -2.76 -5.68
C PRO A 197 24.14 -3.65 -6.68
N GLU A 198 25.17 -3.10 -7.34
CA GLU A 198 25.95 -3.79 -8.37
C GLU A 198 26.60 -5.07 -7.85
N ASP A 199 27.12 -5.03 -6.62
CA ASP A 199 27.83 -6.13 -5.95
C ASP A 199 26.90 -7.26 -5.48
N LEU A 200 25.59 -7.02 -5.43
CA LEU A 200 24.58 -7.98 -4.96
C LEU A 200 23.62 -8.43 -6.04
N SER A 201 23.52 -7.69 -7.13
CA SER A 201 22.57 -7.99 -8.20
C SER A 201 23.12 -9.02 -9.18
N PRO A 202 22.36 -10.05 -9.57
CA PRO A 202 22.71 -10.86 -10.72
C PRO A 202 22.89 -9.97 -11.96
N PRO A 203 23.94 -10.21 -12.79
CA PRO A 203 24.25 -9.36 -13.95
C PRO A 203 23.08 -9.16 -14.90
N GLU A 204 22.24 -10.17 -15.09
CA GLU A 204 21.06 -10.12 -15.96
C GLU A 204 19.93 -9.24 -15.43
N TYR A 205 19.98 -8.82 -14.16
CA TYR A 205 19.02 -7.94 -13.48
C TYR A 205 19.63 -6.62 -13.02
N PHE A 206 20.83 -6.30 -13.51
CA PHE A 206 21.49 -5.04 -13.23
C PHE A 206 21.55 -4.15 -14.47
N TRP A 207 20.81 -3.05 -14.45
CA TRP A 207 20.70 -2.10 -15.56
C TRP A 207 21.67 -0.91 -15.44
N GLY A 208 22.77 -1.09 -14.72
CA GLY A 208 23.90 -0.17 -14.66
C GLY A 208 23.95 0.73 -13.41
N TYR A 209 22.83 1.00 -12.76
CA TYR A 209 22.79 1.84 -11.56
C TYR A 209 21.77 1.33 -10.55
N ASN A 210 22.10 1.41 -9.26
CA ASN A 210 21.18 1.04 -8.19
C ASN A 210 19.86 1.83 -8.28
N ARG A 211 18.73 1.18 -8.12
CA ARG A 211 17.37 1.74 -8.24
C ARG A 211 17.01 2.28 -9.64
N MET A 212 17.82 2.05 -10.66
CA MET A 212 17.44 2.35 -12.03
C MET A 212 16.44 1.29 -12.54
N LEU A 213 15.40 1.74 -13.23
CA LEU A 213 14.46 0.90 -13.94
C LEU A 213 15.11 0.31 -15.20
N THR A 214 14.37 -0.49 -15.94
CA THR A 214 14.82 -1.03 -17.23
C THR A 214 14.88 0.02 -18.35
N ILE A 215 14.68 1.27 -18.02
CA ILE A 215 14.78 2.44 -18.91
C ILE A 215 15.91 3.32 -18.40
N ASP A 216 16.81 3.67 -19.30
CA ASP A 216 18.00 4.46 -19.01
C ASP A 216 17.63 5.85 -18.46
N GLY A 217 18.24 6.22 -17.34
CA GLY A 217 17.96 7.48 -16.63
C GLY A 217 16.64 7.56 -15.86
N LEU A 218 15.86 6.47 -15.80
CA LEU A 218 14.64 6.40 -15.01
C LEU A 218 14.88 5.58 -13.73
N PHE A 219 14.58 6.13 -12.58
CA PHE A 219 14.81 5.54 -11.27
C PHE A 219 13.50 5.40 -10.50
N GLY A 220 13.46 4.48 -9.54
CA GLY A 220 12.30 4.27 -8.67
C GLY A 220 12.67 4.30 -7.20
N ALA A 221 11.72 4.74 -6.35
CA ALA A 221 11.89 4.73 -4.91
C ALA A 221 10.54 4.56 -4.18
N GLY A 222 10.60 4.03 -2.96
CA GLY A 222 9.42 3.82 -2.11
C GLY A 222 8.46 2.79 -2.68
N ASP A 223 7.17 2.97 -2.44
CA ASP A 223 6.13 2.02 -2.87
C ASP A 223 5.92 1.93 -4.40
N THR A 224 6.62 2.73 -5.17
CA THR A 224 6.70 2.57 -6.63
C THR A 224 7.47 1.31 -7.02
N VAL A 225 8.43 0.89 -6.20
CA VAL A 225 9.35 -0.21 -6.49
C VAL A 225 8.77 -1.54 -6.06
N GLY A 226 8.75 -2.51 -6.96
CA GLY A 226 8.37 -3.89 -6.66
C GLY A 226 9.55 -4.73 -6.18
N GLY A 227 9.26 -5.72 -5.32
CA GLY A 227 10.26 -6.67 -4.84
C GLY A 227 11.26 -6.11 -3.82
N SER A 228 11.05 -4.92 -3.28
CA SER A 228 11.93 -4.35 -2.26
C SER A 228 11.54 -4.81 -0.86
N ALA A 229 12.55 -5.12 -0.04
CA ALA A 229 12.36 -5.47 1.36
C ALA A 229 12.16 -4.25 2.28
N HIS A 230 12.33 -3.04 1.78
CA HIS A 230 12.16 -1.82 2.55
C HIS A 230 10.68 -1.48 2.73
N LYS A 231 10.32 -1.07 3.95
CA LYS A 231 8.94 -0.87 4.37
C LYS A 231 8.73 0.49 5.02
N PHE A 232 7.54 1.09 4.80
CA PHE A 232 7.09 2.34 5.40
C PHE A 232 8.04 3.54 5.14
N SER A 233 8.00 4.53 6.02
CA SER A 233 8.79 5.76 5.90
C SER A 233 10.28 5.49 5.87
N SER A 234 10.80 4.64 6.75
CA SER A 234 12.23 4.30 6.80
C SER A 234 12.71 3.67 5.50
N GLY A 235 11.93 2.75 4.92
CA GLY A 235 12.20 2.15 3.63
C GLY A 235 12.16 3.17 2.49
N SER A 236 11.12 4.01 2.47
CA SER A 236 10.98 5.05 1.45
C SER A 236 12.13 6.06 1.49
N PHE A 237 12.58 6.48 2.68
CA PHE A 237 13.75 7.33 2.83
C PHE A 237 15.03 6.64 2.36
N THR A 238 15.20 5.37 2.70
CA THR A 238 16.37 4.59 2.27
C THR A 238 16.41 4.48 0.76
N GLU A 239 15.32 4.10 0.13
CA GLU A 239 15.22 3.96 -1.32
C GLU A 239 15.36 5.29 -2.05
N GLY A 240 14.75 6.35 -1.55
CA GLY A 240 14.92 7.69 -2.08
C GLY A 240 16.38 8.15 -2.05
N ARG A 241 17.09 7.87 -0.95
CA ARG A 241 18.53 8.16 -0.84
C ARG A 241 19.37 7.35 -1.83
N LEU A 242 19.06 6.06 -1.99
CA LEU A 242 19.77 5.19 -2.94
C LEU A 242 19.54 5.65 -4.38
N ALA A 243 18.28 5.90 -4.75
CA ALA A 243 17.90 6.38 -6.07
C ALA A 243 18.55 7.74 -6.40
N ALA A 244 18.54 8.68 -5.44
CA ALA A 244 19.15 9.99 -5.64
C ALA A 244 20.65 9.91 -5.87
N LYS A 245 21.38 9.13 -5.06
CA LYS A 245 22.83 8.92 -5.25
C LYS A 245 23.13 8.29 -6.62
N ALA A 246 22.35 7.29 -7.01
CA ALA A 246 22.53 6.60 -8.27
C ALA A 246 22.19 7.50 -9.47
N ALA A 247 21.18 8.34 -9.37
CA ALA A 247 20.81 9.30 -10.40
C ALA A 247 21.90 10.37 -10.59
N VAL A 248 22.52 10.87 -9.51
CA VAL A 248 23.65 11.80 -9.60
C VAL A 248 24.82 11.11 -10.29
N LYS A 249 25.20 9.90 -9.85
CA LYS A 249 26.27 9.13 -10.48
C LYS A 249 25.99 8.88 -11.97
N TYR A 250 24.77 8.51 -12.33
CA TYR A 250 24.35 8.36 -13.72
C TYR A 250 24.58 9.62 -14.55
N ILE A 251 24.17 10.79 -14.03
CA ILE A 251 24.33 12.07 -14.71
C ILE A 251 25.82 12.39 -14.95
N GLU A 252 26.67 12.13 -13.98
CA GLU A 252 28.11 12.38 -14.05
C GLU A 252 28.79 11.42 -15.03
N ASP A 253 28.58 10.12 -14.88
CA ASP A 253 29.20 9.07 -15.70
C ASP A 253 28.80 9.17 -17.18
N LYS A 254 27.51 9.39 -17.43
CA LYS A 254 26.96 9.47 -18.81
C LYS A 254 27.09 10.84 -19.43
N LYS A 255 27.46 11.87 -18.65
CA LYS A 255 27.39 13.28 -19.08
C LYS A 255 26.01 13.61 -19.63
N ALA A 256 24.98 13.07 -18.95
CA ALA A 256 23.61 13.06 -19.42
C ALA A 256 23.13 14.48 -19.72
N GLU A 257 22.52 14.64 -20.88
CA GLU A 257 21.79 15.84 -21.25
C GLU A 257 20.29 15.67 -21.01
N GLY A 258 19.60 16.77 -20.73
CA GLY A 258 18.13 16.73 -20.60
C GLY A 258 17.49 16.36 -21.95
N VAL A 259 16.46 15.54 -21.90
CA VAL A 259 15.72 15.08 -23.08
C VAL A 259 15.21 16.28 -23.87
N LYS A 260 15.43 16.28 -25.17
CA LYS A 260 14.87 17.27 -26.09
C LYS A 260 13.46 16.83 -26.48
N VAL A 261 12.47 17.58 -26.06
CA VAL A 261 11.06 17.35 -26.39
C VAL A 261 10.60 18.56 -27.21
N SER A 262 9.93 18.29 -28.33
CA SER A 262 9.34 19.35 -29.17
C SER A 262 8.08 19.92 -28.51
N ASP A 263 7.71 21.15 -28.86
CA ASP A 263 6.48 21.76 -28.38
C ASP A 263 5.24 20.93 -28.79
N LYS A 264 5.25 20.36 -29.98
CA LYS A 264 4.21 19.46 -30.46
C LYS A 264 4.06 18.25 -29.55
N GLN A 265 5.15 17.57 -29.16
CA GLN A 265 5.09 16.45 -28.23
C GLN A 265 4.56 16.87 -26.86
N CYS A 266 4.92 18.07 -26.39
CA CYS A 266 4.38 18.61 -25.14
C CYS A 266 2.86 18.79 -25.19
N GLU A 267 2.34 19.33 -26.29
CA GLU A 267 0.89 19.52 -26.46
C GLU A 267 0.15 18.19 -26.62
N ASP A 268 0.73 17.25 -27.38
CA ASP A 268 0.17 15.90 -27.51
C ASP A 268 0.05 15.20 -26.12
N PHE A 269 1.09 15.30 -25.29
CA PHE A 269 1.04 14.77 -23.92
C PHE A 269 0.05 15.50 -23.02
N LYS A 270 -0.05 16.81 -23.12
CA LYS A 270 -1.07 17.59 -22.36
C LYS A 270 -2.47 17.13 -22.74
N THR A 271 -2.74 16.93 -24.00
CA THR A 271 -4.05 16.45 -24.47
C THR A 271 -4.40 15.11 -23.82
N VAL A 272 -3.45 14.17 -23.78
CA VAL A 272 -3.68 12.86 -23.13
C VAL A 272 -3.90 13.01 -21.62
N VAL A 273 -3.08 13.82 -20.93
CA VAL A 273 -3.15 14.00 -19.47
C VAL A 273 -4.44 14.70 -19.04
N TYR A 274 -4.91 15.68 -19.81
CA TYR A 274 -6.12 16.44 -19.48
C TYR A 274 -7.40 15.81 -20.00
N LYS A 275 -7.33 14.79 -20.85
CA LYS A 275 -8.52 14.13 -21.43
C LYS A 275 -9.54 13.67 -20.37
N PRO A 276 -9.18 13.03 -19.26
CA PRO A 276 -10.13 12.66 -18.21
C PRO A 276 -10.83 13.87 -17.59
N LEU A 277 -10.10 14.99 -17.41
CA LEU A 277 -10.68 16.22 -16.87
C LEU A 277 -11.66 16.88 -17.86
N GLU A 278 -11.33 16.86 -19.13
CA GLU A 278 -12.23 17.34 -20.19
C GLU A 278 -13.52 16.54 -20.23
N ASN A 279 -13.42 15.20 -20.25
CA ASN A 279 -14.56 14.30 -20.24
C ASN A 279 -15.45 14.54 -19.01
N TYR A 280 -14.84 14.67 -17.83
CA TYR A 280 -15.56 14.98 -16.60
C TYR A 280 -16.28 16.33 -16.69
N THR A 281 -15.62 17.35 -17.22
CA THR A 281 -16.20 18.70 -17.35
C THR A 281 -17.40 18.69 -18.29
N VAL A 282 -17.29 17.98 -19.43
CA VAL A 282 -18.39 17.82 -20.40
C VAL A 282 -19.58 17.12 -19.73
N ALA A 283 -19.36 15.92 -19.18
CA ALA A 283 -20.43 15.15 -18.53
C ALA A 283 -21.09 15.90 -17.38
N ARG A 284 -20.31 16.62 -16.58
CA ARG A 284 -20.82 17.42 -15.49
C ARG A 284 -21.67 18.60 -15.97
N ASN A 285 -21.21 19.29 -17.01
CA ASN A 285 -21.98 20.42 -17.61
C ASN A 285 -23.29 19.94 -18.19
N GLU A 286 -23.31 18.75 -18.80
CA GLU A 286 -24.55 18.12 -19.29
C GLU A 286 -25.56 17.88 -18.15
N ILE A 287 -25.09 17.37 -16.98
CA ILE A 287 -25.95 17.07 -15.83
C ILE A 287 -26.40 18.35 -15.11
N THR A 288 -25.54 19.35 -14.99
CA THR A 288 -25.77 20.53 -14.11
C THR A 288 -26.11 21.81 -14.86
N GLY A 289 -26.19 21.78 -16.19
CA GLY A 289 -26.37 22.99 -17.01
C GLY A 289 -25.20 23.97 -16.92
N GLY A 290 -24.00 23.49 -16.54
CA GLY A 290 -22.79 24.31 -16.50
C GLY A 290 -22.62 25.21 -15.28
N THR A 291 -23.54 25.11 -14.30
CA THR A 291 -23.57 26.06 -13.15
C THR A 291 -22.74 25.64 -11.92
N VAL A 292 -22.12 24.45 -11.91
CA VAL A 292 -21.44 23.92 -10.74
C VAL A 292 -19.94 23.83 -10.97
N SER A 293 -19.17 24.44 -10.06
CA SER A 293 -17.71 24.33 -10.07
C SER A 293 -17.21 22.89 -9.93
N PRO A 294 -16.06 22.53 -10.51
CA PRO A 294 -15.47 21.21 -10.33
C PRO A 294 -15.35 20.86 -8.83
N SER A 295 -15.87 19.73 -8.42
CA SER A 295 -15.64 19.20 -7.08
C SER A 295 -14.43 18.25 -7.10
N TYR A 296 -13.87 17.95 -5.94
CA TYR A 296 -12.73 17.03 -5.78
C TYR A 296 -13.07 15.56 -6.06
N ILE A 297 -14.23 15.26 -6.61
CA ILE A 297 -14.58 13.90 -7.00
C ILE A 297 -13.74 13.53 -8.22
N SER A 298 -13.06 12.40 -8.13
CA SER A 298 -12.18 11.91 -9.20
C SER A 298 -12.92 11.78 -10.52
N PRO A 299 -12.36 12.30 -11.63
CA PRO A 299 -12.94 12.13 -12.98
C PRO A 299 -12.94 10.69 -13.49
N ILE A 300 -12.32 9.76 -12.75
CA ILE A 300 -12.09 8.37 -13.17
C ILE A 300 -13.25 7.45 -12.79
N GLN A 301 -14.25 7.95 -12.06
CA GLN A 301 -15.43 7.17 -11.65
C GLN A 301 -16.63 7.28 -12.63
N GLY A 302 -16.39 7.75 -13.82
CA GLY A 302 -17.38 7.79 -14.88
C GLY A 302 -17.29 6.58 -15.81
#